data_f20d41bcf2a99594a7b5b53cf2c6bca6
#
_entry.id   f20d41bcf2a99594a7b5b53cf2c6bca6
#
_cell.length_a   1.000
_cell.length_b   1.000
_cell.length_c   1.000
_cell.angle_alpha   90.00
_cell.angle_beta   90.00
_cell.angle_gamma   90.00
#
_symmetry.space_group_name_H-M   'P 1'
#
loop_
_entity.id
_entity.type
_entity.pdbx_description
1 polymer ?
#
loop_
_entity_poly.entity_id
_entity_poly.type
_entity_poly.pdbx_seq_one_letter_code
_entity_poly.pdbx_strand_id
1 'polypeptide(L)'
;MPSQFRAILLLCCLTLPVAAQTAPAASPRCAGGALATKLPGGLLDEQSRALGLRTGASWSLLRGAADDAKARMRADTSATSAVRVSAVLPEVLFTNQSAFPLPANDGAMWAGRGNSYSITGGIAVCGKRGRWGAIIAPTYWYAENSNITLPDDPQFVPPYIGGYSPWASRYYYMPRSLDAPRRFGSSSYRRFDVGTLALFGQARGLEFGVTTEPTWWGPGQYNALLLSTQAAGIPRAYVRTVKPLQLAGEVDLQYFVGGMSYSPFFFRENPVDTTRSLAGVAVVWRPKFEKNLSIGVARLVMSPISGRVYWEHLLDPLSDVGAPNAVGRADSTQFPGKDQLFSVFANWRLPADGAEIWAEWARAEFPRSLNDFLESPNRSQALTIGVQKVQPAWQDWTWRVGAEYTQTSQTSTFRERPMGWWYTSRAVQAGFSQKGQVIGAMIGPGSVTQRLNLDFAGPSHAFGVFIYRIKWDDDSFFTIPRPNGNGLCKHDVSIAAGMRGSTLTRAGTFEGTLTTQNRMNIYWQALGLCFQNEELQIDKRNLSLEFRFHPRVR
;
A
#
# COMPACT_ATOMS: atom_id res chain seq x y z
N MET A 1 9.07 -34.37 16.20
CA MET A 1 9.23 -34.61 14.75
C MET A 1 9.16 -33.28 13.96
N PRO A 2 10.16 -32.40 14.03
CA PRO A 2 10.12 -31.20 13.20
C PRO A 2 11.29 -31.04 12.21
N SER A 3 12.25 -31.97 12.15
CA SER A 3 13.45 -31.73 11.32
C SER A 3 13.38 -32.25 9.87
N GLN A 4 12.42 -33.07 9.54
CA GLN A 4 12.34 -33.66 8.18
C GLN A 4 11.54 -32.82 7.18
N PHE A 5 10.67 -31.91 7.64
CA PHE A 5 9.93 -31.00 6.74
C PHE A 5 10.78 -29.85 6.19
N ARG A 6 11.88 -29.48 6.87
CA ARG A 6 12.80 -28.42 6.41
C ARG A 6 13.60 -28.79 5.17
N ALA A 7 13.90 -30.07 4.97
CA ALA A 7 14.71 -30.53 3.85
C ALA A 7 13.94 -30.64 2.52
N ILE A 8 12.63 -30.88 2.59
CA ILE A 8 11.82 -31.14 1.38
C ILE A 8 11.48 -29.83 0.65
N LEU A 9 11.27 -28.72 1.35
CA LEU A 9 10.99 -27.43 0.69
C LEU A 9 12.23 -26.83 0.01
N LEU A 10 13.43 -27.04 0.56
CA LEU A 10 14.67 -26.55 -0.06
C LEU A 10 15.07 -27.38 -1.31
N LEU A 11 14.78 -28.67 -1.34
CA LEU A 11 15.11 -29.53 -2.49
C LEU A 11 14.16 -29.31 -3.69
N CYS A 12 12.90 -28.93 -3.46
CA CYS A 12 11.97 -28.62 -4.55
C CYS A 12 12.34 -27.35 -5.33
N CYS A 13 13.07 -26.43 -4.74
CA CYS A 13 13.51 -25.21 -5.43
C CYS A 13 14.74 -25.41 -6.33
N LEU A 14 15.48 -26.53 -6.19
CA LEU A 14 16.76 -26.71 -6.87
C LEU A 14 16.71 -27.63 -8.10
N THR A 15 15.62 -28.35 -8.36
CA THR A 15 15.56 -29.37 -9.44
C THR A 15 14.41 -29.21 -10.42
N LEU A 16 13.83 -28.01 -10.58
CA LEU A 16 12.83 -27.78 -11.63
C LEU A 16 13.54 -27.80 -13.00
N PRO A 17 13.16 -28.69 -13.94
CA PRO A 17 13.69 -28.63 -15.30
C PRO A 17 13.23 -27.32 -15.93
N VAL A 18 14.18 -26.41 -16.12
CA VAL A 18 13.95 -25.19 -16.93
C VAL A 18 13.81 -25.66 -18.37
N ALA A 19 12.58 -25.87 -18.82
CA ALA A 19 12.29 -26.07 -20.23
C ALA A 19 12.93 -24.93 -21.02
N ALA A 20 13.61 -25.27 -22.11
CA ALA A 20 14.32 -24.33 -22.97
C ALA A 20 13.39 -23.16 -23.33
N GLN A 21 13.59 -22.04 -22.68
CA GLN A 21 12.84 -20.83 -22.95
C GLN A 21 13.49 -20.11 -24.13
N THR A 22 12.68 -19.77 -25.11
CA THR A 22 12.99 -18.78 -26.15
C THR A 22 13.64 -17.54 -25.55
N ALA A 23 14.48 -16.84 -26.30
CA ALA A 23 15.34 -15.73 -25.90
C ALA A 23 14.79 -14.89 -24.70
N PRO A 24 15.62 -14.60 -23.69
CA PRO A 24 15.17 -13.93 -22.49
C PRO A 24 14.53 -12.56 -22.82
N ALA A 25 13.31 -12.36 -22.35
CA ALA A 25 12.61 -11.09 -22.51
C ALA A 25 13.38 -9.97 -21.78
N ALA A 26 13.33 -8.76 -22.34
CA ALA A 26 13.85 -7.57 -21.67
C ALA A 26 13.02 -7.26 -20.40
N SER A 27 13.66 -6.63 -19.41
CA SER A 27 12.93 -6.12 -18.25
C SER A 27 11.80 -5.20 -18.71
N PRO A 28 10.59 -5.32 -18.12
CA PRO A 28 9.53 -4.33 -18.32
C PRO A 28 9.99 -2.89 -18.07
N ARG A 29 10.96 -2.70 -17.19
CA ARG A 29 11.59 -1.40 -16.88
C ARG A 29 12.44 -0.85 -18.02
N CYS A 30 12.90 -1.70 -18.92
CA CYS A 30 13.74 -1.32 -20.06
C CYS A 30 12.99 -1.29 -21.40
N ALA A 31 11.71 -1.58 -21.41
CA ALA A 31 10.93 -1.70 -22.63
C ALA A 31 10.46 -0.34 -23.15
N GLY A 32 11.29 0.33 -23.90
CA GLY A 32 10.93 1.49 -24.70
C GLY A 32 11.03 2.84 -23.98
N GLY A 33 11.31 3.90 -24.72
CA GLY A 33 11.19 5.33 -24.44
C GLY A 33 11.52 5.83 -23.02
N ALA A 34 11.18 7.07 -22.76
CA ALA A 34 11.27 7.62 -21.41
C ALA A 34 10.34 6.88 -20.45
N LEU A 35 10.87 6.50 -19.30
CA LEU A 35 10.12 5.87 -18.24
C LEU A 35 9.25 6.93 -17.54
N ALA A 36 7.95 6.67 -17.48
CA ALA A 36 7.07 7.37 -16.56
C ALA A 36 6.88 6.46 -15.34
N THR A 37 7.20 6.97 -14.16
CA THR A 37 6.86 6.27 -12.92
C THR A 37 5.37 6.44 -12.67
N LYS A 38 4.59 5.37 -12.86
CA LYS A 38 3.16 5.35 -12.55
C LYS A 38 2.96 4.58 -11.27
N LEU A 39 2.48 5.26 -10.25
CA LEU A 39 2.20 4.60 -8.98
C LEU A 39 0.95 3.72 -9.10
N PRO A 40 1.01 2.44 -8.72
CA PRO A 40 -0.18 1.62 -8.54
C PRO A 40 -1.18 2.27 -7.58
N GLY A 41 -2.47 2.14 -7.90
CA GLY A 41 -3.55 2.78 -7.14
C GLY A 41 -3.88 4.22 -7.55
N GLY A 42 -3.15 4.82 -8.49
CA GLY A 42 -3.46 6.11 -9.09
C GLY A 42 -4.46 6.02 -10.25
N LEU A 43 -4.96 7.18 -10.72
CA LEU A 43 -5.99 7.25 -11.77
C LEU A 43 -5.56 6.56 -13.08
N LEU A 44 -4.32 6.77 -13.54
CA LEU A 44 -3.81 6.14 -14.76
C LEU A 44 -3.65 4.62 -14.61
N ASP A 45 -3.36 4.12 -13.42
CA ASP A 45 -3.31 2.69 -13.13
C ASP A 45 -4.71 2.08 -13.23
N GLU A 46 -5.72 2.73 -12.67
CA GLU A 46 -7.12 2.32 -12.78
C GLU A 46 -7.60 2.28 -14.23
N GLN A 47 -7.28 3.31 -15.01
CA GLN A 47 -7.61 3.37 -16.44
C GLN A 47 -6.92 2.27 -17.25
N SER A 48 -5.65 1.98 -16.93
CA SER A 48 -4.89 0.90 -17.57
C SER A 48 -5.49 -0.48 -17.22
N ARG A 49 -5.94 -0.68 -16.00
CA ARG A 49 -6.65 -1.90 -15.55
C ARG A 49 -7.96 -2.09 -16.30
N ALA A 50 -8.77 -1.03 -16.40
CA ALA A 50 -10.03 -1.04 -17.13
C ALA A 50 -9.84 -1.34 -18.64
N LEU A 51 -8.85 -0.71 -19.27
CA LEU A 51 -8.49 -0.98 -20.67
C LEU A 51 -8.01 -2.43 -20.86
N GLY A 52 -7.16 -2.92 -19.95
CA GLY A 52 -6.68 -4.30 -19.95
C GLY A 52 -7.81 -5.33 -19.81
N LEU A 53 -8.86 -5.02 -19.05
CA LEU A 53 -10.04 -5.87 -18.93
C LEU A 53 -10.76 -6.03 -20.27
N ARG A 54 -10.91 -4.94 -21.04
CA ARG A 54 -11.53 -4.95 -22.38
C ARG A 54 -10.70 -5.67 -23.43
N THR A 55 -9.38 -5.47 -23.40
CA THR A 55 -8.47 -6.02 -24.42
C THR A 55 -8.02 -7.44 -24.10
N GLY A 56 -8.42 -8.00 -22.96
CA GLY A 56 -7.93 -9.30 -22.49
C GLY A 56 -6.45 -9.30 -22.07
N ALA A 57 -5.83 -8.11 -21.99
CA ALA A 57 -4.43 -8.01 -21.57
C ALA A 57 -4.24 -8.49 -20.13
N SER A 58 -3.15 -9.24 -19.87
CA SER A 58 -2.83 -9.71 -18.55
C SER A 58 -2.57 -8.54 -17.59
N TRP A 59 -3.05 -8.68 -16.35
CA TRP A 59 -2.84 -7.72 -15.28
C TRP A 59 -2.10 -8.40 -14.13
N SER A 60 -1.02 -7.82 -13.65
CA SER A 60 -0.29 -8.36 -12.50
C SER A 60 -0.89 -7.84 -11.20
N LEU A 61 -1.04 -8.73 -10.23
CA LEU A 61 -1.43 -8.40 -8.86
C LEU A 61 -0.23 -8.04 -7.98
N LEU A 62 1.00 -8.18 -8.51
CA LEU A 62 2.26 -7.82 -7.87
C LEU A 62 2.93 -6.73 -8.72
N ARG A 63 2.73 -5.46 -8.35
CA ARG A 63 3.09 -4.31 -9.18
C ARG A 63 4.08 -3.39 -8.48
N GLY A 64 5.01 -2.84 -9.23
CA GLY A 64 5.87 -1.73 -8.79
C GLY A 64 5.63 -0.47 -9.61
N ALA A 65 6.14 0.66 -9.16
CA ALA A 65 5.96 1.96 -9.81
C ALA A 65 6.58 2.03 -11.22
N ALA A 66 7.62 1.25 -11.48
CA ALA A 66 8.26 1.16 -12.81
C ALA A 66 7.66 0.05 -13.71
N ASP A 67 6.64 -0.66 -13.24
CA ASP A 67 5.99 -1.74 -14.00
C ASP A 67 4.87 -1.19 -14.89
N ASP A 68 5.20 -0.57 -16.01
CA ASP A 68 4.19 -0.20 -17.00
C ASP A 68 3.65 -1.44 -17.71
N ALA A 69 2.32 -1.65 -17.63
CA ALA A 69 1.66 -2.75 -18.33
C ALA A 69 1.86 -2.68 -19.87
N LYS A 70 1.94 -1.47 -20.45
CA LYS A 70 2.27 -1.27 -21.86
C LYS A 70 3.72 -1.63 -22.17
N ALA A 71 4.63 -1.43 -21.23
CA ALA A 71 6.02 -1.78 -21.37
C ALA A 71 6.21 -3.30 -21.43
N ARG A 72 5.41 -4.07 -20.67
CA ARG A 72 5.43 -5.54 -20.73
C ARG A 72 5.03 -6.07 -22.11
N MET A 73 4.06 -5.44 -22.77
CA MET A 73 3.63 -5.82 -24.11
C MET A 73 4.65 -5.44 -25.19
N ARG A 74 5.44 -4.40 -24.98
CA ARG A 74 6.47 -3.93 -25.93
C ARG A 74 7.84 -4.58 -25.71
N ALA A 75 8.07 -5.19 -24.56
CA ALA A 75 9.36 -5.80 -24.20
C ALA A 75 9.82 -6.87 -25.18
N ASP A 76 8.89 -7.55 -25.85
CA ASP A 76 9.19 -8.61 -26.81
C ASP A 76 9.66 -8.07 -28.18
N THR A 77 9.45 -6.79 -28.51
CA THR A 77 9.71 -6.25 -29.85
C THR A 77 10.91 -5.31 -29.94
N SER A 78 11.50 -4.88 -28.84
CA SER A 78 12.54 -3.82 -28.84
C SER A 78 13.88 -4.22 -28.20
N ALA A 79 14.26 -5.48 -28.29
CA ALA A 79 15.56 -5.98 -27.77
C ALA A 79 16.73 -5.43 -28.60
N THR A 80 17.14 -4.18 -28.34
CA THR A 80 18.31 -3.58 -28.97
C THR A 80 19.60 -4.15 -28.41
N SER A 81 20.60 -4.33 -29.27
CA SER A 81 21.94 -4.79 -28.88
C SER A 81 22.78 -3.74 -28.14
N ALA A 82 22.30 -2.47 -28.10
CA ALA A 82 23.03 -1.35 -27.52
C ALA A 82 22.57 -1.05 -26.07
N VAL A 83 23.47 -0.45 -25.31
CA VAL A 83 23.11 0.19 -24.02
C VAL A 83 22.25 1.42 -24.31
N ARG A 84 21.19 1.60 -23.56
CA ARG A 84 20.27 2.73 -23.71
C ARG A 84 20.25 3.57 -22.44
N VAL A 85 20.38 4.87 -22.61
CA VAL A 85 20.13 5.86 -21.58
C VAL A 85 18.83 6.56 -21.90
N SER A 86 17.93 6.66 -20.94
CA SER A 86 16.61 7.29 -21.08
C SER A 86 16.38 8.28 -19.94
N ALA A 87 15.68 9.36 -20.20
CA ALA A 87 15.21 10.23 -19.12
C ALA A 87 14.05 9.55 -18.38
N VAL A 88 14.04 9.63 -17.06
CA VAL A 88 12.82 9.49 -16.27
C VAL A 88 12.20 10.87 -16.20
N LEU A 89 11.09 11.05 -16.91
CA LEU A 89 10.48 12.36 -17.06
C LEU A 89 10.01 12.90 -15.71
N PRO A 90 10.15 14.22 -15.51
CA PRO A 90 9.70 14.84 -14.27
C PRO A 90 8.19 14.73 -14.15
N GLU A 91 7.71 14.01 -13.14
CA GLU A 91 6.33 14.04 -12.70
C GLU A 91 6.18 15.19 -11.69
N VAL A 92 5.15 15.99 -11.86
CA VAL A 92 4.80 17.06 -10.91
C VAL A 92 3.46 16.72 -10.31
N LEU A 93 3.41 16.64 -8.99
CA LEU A 93 2.19 16.50 -8.21
C LEU A 93 1.99 17.76 -7.36
N PHE A 94 0.82 18.32 -7.42
CA PHE A 94 0.37 19.41 -6.56
C PHE A 94 -0.89 18.96 -5.82
N THR A 95 -0.98 19.26 -4.53
CA THR A 95 -2.18 19.06 -3.74
C THR A 95 -2.49 20.29 -2.87
N ASN A 96 -3.76 20.56 -2.67
CA ASN A 96 -4.23 21.54 -1.70
C ASN A 96 -5.27 20.88 -0.80
N GLN A 97 -5.12 21.03 0.51
CA GLN A 97 -6.02 20.49 1.52
C GLN A 97 -6.49 21.63 2.43
N SER A 98 -7.76 21.98 2.38
CA SER A 98 -8.27 23.17 3.09
C SER A 98 -8.34 22.99 4.61
N ALA A 99 -8.55 21.78 5.12
CA ALA A 99 -8.77 21.55 6.56
C ALA A 99 -7.88 20.46 7.17
N PHE A 100 -7.69 19.32 6.50
CA PHE A 100 -6.88 18.19 6.96
C PHE A 100 -6.36 17.38 5.78
N PRO A 101 -5.22 16.67 5.95
CA PRO A 101 -4.67 15.86 4.87
C PRO A 101 -5.54 14.63 4.58
N LEU A 102 -5.75 14.33 3.29
CA LEU A 102 -6.33 13.08 2.85
C LEU A 102 -5.23 12.05 2.58
N PRO A 103 -5.43 10.80 2.98
CA PRO A 103 -4.53 9.73 2.58
C PRO A 103 -4.66 9.50 1.07
N ALA A 104 -3.53 9.23 0.42
CA ALA A 104 -3.48 8.97 -1.01
C ALA A 104 -2.40 7.92 -1.33
N ASN A 105 -2.58 7.22 -2.43
CA ASN A 105 -1.62 6.24 -2.94
C ASN A 105 -0.62 6.94 -3.88
N ASP A 106 0.19 7.83 -3.35
CA ASP A 106 1.12 8.67 -4.12
C ASP A 106 2.57 8.55 -3.68
N GLY A 107 2.87 7.65 -2.74
CA GLY A 107 4.20 7.47 -2.18
C GLY A 107 4.67 8.65 -1.32
N ALA A 108 3.76 9.54 -0.98
CA ALA A 108 4.04 10.80 -0.33
C ALA A 108 3.95 10.69 1.19
N MET A 109 4.61 11.61 1.85
CA MET A 109 4.53 11.78 3.29
C MET A 109 3.72 13.04 3.60
N TRP A 110 2.43 13.00 3.26
CA TRP A 110 1.54 14.11 3.50
C TRP A 110 1.06 14.13 4.96
N ALA A 111 1.32 15.23 5.63
CA ALA A 111 0.76 15.54 6.92
C ALA A 111 0.54 17.05 7.00
N GLY A 112 -0.43 17.47 7.85
CA GLY A 112 -0.85 18.85 7.89
C GLY A 112 -1.80 19.21 6.73
N ARG A 113 -2.22 20.48 6.67
CA ARG A 113 -3.08 21.04 5.62
C ARG A 113 -2.33 22.08 4.80
N GLY A 114 -2.97 22.60 3.77
CA GLY A 114 -2.42 23.64 2.89
C GLY A 114 -1.90 23.07 1.58
N ASN A 115 -1.02 23.82 0.95
CA ASN A 115 -0.43 23.48 -0.33
C ASN A 115 0.75 22.51 -0.14
N SER A 116 0.82 21.53 -1.04
CA SER A 116 1.94 20.61 -1.09
C SER A 116 2.27 20.28 -2.54
N TYR A 117 3.54 20.04 -2.83
CA TYR A 117 3.94 19.60 -4.16
C TYR A 117 5.12 18.64 -4.09
N SER A 118 5.23 17.81 -5.11
CA SER A 118 6.44 17.01 -5.34
C SER A 118 6.86 17.06 -6.79
N ILE A 119 8.15 16.89 -7.01
CA ILE A 119 8.75 16.78 -8.34
C ILE A 119 9.65 15.54 -8.32
N THR A 120 9.35 14.58 -9.19
CA THR A 120 10.15 13.36 -9.35
C THR A 120 10.68 13.32 -10.77
N GLY A 121 11.98 13.09 -10.94
CA GLY A 121 12.57 12.93 -12.26
C GLY A 121 14.00 12.44 -12.18
N GLY A 122 14.53 11.93 -13.29
CA GLY A 122 15.88 11.38 -13.26
C GLY A 122 16.30 10.70 -14.55
N ILE A 123 17.09 9.66 -14.42
CA ILE A 123 17.64 8.89 -15.54
C ILE A 123 17.49 7.38 -15.31
N ALA A 124 17.37 6.66 -16.40
CA ALA A 124 17.40 5.22 -16.45
C ALA A 124 18.45 4.76 -17.47
N VAL A 125 19.24 3.79 -17.10
CA VAL A 125 20.21 3.12 -17.96
C VAL A 125 19.81 1.66 -18.08
N CYS A 126 19.66 1.21 -19.32
CA CYS A 126 19.36 -0.19 -19.60
C CYS A 126 20.46 -0.80 -20.46
N GLY A 127 20.97 -1.93 -20.02
CA GLY A 127 22.00 -2.69 -20.70
C GLY A 127 21.47 -3.42 -21.94
N LYS A 128 22.38 -4.07 -22.63
CA LYS A 128 22.07 -4.87 -23.81
C LYS A 128 20.91 -5.83 -23.55
N ARG A 129 19.92 -5.82 -24.42
CA ARG A 129 18.71 -6.67 -24.36
C ARG A 129 17.91 -6.50 -23.05
N GLY A 130 18.09 -5.39 -22.33
CA GLY A 130 17.38 -5.12 -21.08
C GLY A 130 17.68 -6.09 -19.93
N ARG A 131 18.79 -6.83 -19.97
CA ARG A 131 19.15 -7.83 -18.95
C ARG A 131 19.64 -7.24 -17.64
N TRP A 132 20.04 -5.98 -17.64
CA TRP A 132 20.42 -5.23 -16.46
C TRP A 132 20.07 -3.76 -16.65
N GLY A 133 19.93 -3.06 -15.58
CA GLY A 133 19.69 -1.63 -15.62
C GLY A 133 19.80 -0.97 -14.27
N ALA A 134 19.83 0.34 -14.34
CA ALA A 134 19.79 1.22 -13.18
C ALA A 134 18.78 2.34 -13.43
N ILE A 135 18.00 2.69 -12.42
CA ILE A 135 17.06 3.81 -12.41
C ILE A 135 17.40 4.68 -11.21
N ILE A 136 17.53 5.96 -11.42
CA ILE A 136 17.72 6.95 -10.36
C ILE A 136 16.74 8.10 -10.64
N ALA A 137 15.69 8.18 -9.85
CA ALA A 137 14.64 9.20 -9.97
C ALA A 137 14.30 9.76 -8.58
N PRO A 138 15.14 10.70 -8.08
CA PRO A 138 14.91 11.36 -6.81
C PRO A 138 13.61 12.18 -6.84
N THR A 139 13.04 12.37 -5.65
CA THR A 139 11.84 13.17 -5.45
C THR A 139 12.10 14.28 -4.45
N TYR A 140 11.74 15.49 -4.81
CA TYR A 140 11.68 16.62 -3.90
C TYR A 140 10.25 16.83 -3.43
N TRP A 141 10.07 16.97 -2.11
CA TRP A 141 8.80 17.21 -1.47
C TRP A 141 8.79 18.56 -0.76
N TYR A 142 7.71 19.27 -0.91
CA TYR A 142 7.37 20.44 -0.10
C TYR A 142 5.92 20.30 0.39
N ALA A 143 5.68 20.55 1.66
CA ALA A 143 4.36 20.67 2.23
C ALA A 143 4.31 21.93 3.12
N GLU A 144 3.28 22.74 2.94
CA GLU A 144 3.00 23.88 3.80
C GLU A 144 2.83 23.43 5.25
N ASN A 145 2.25 22.24 5.43
CA ASN A 145 2.10 21.58 6.73
C ASN A 145 1.44 22.48 7.77
N SER A 146 0.45 23.26 7.33
CA SER A 146 -0.28 24.20 8.16
C SER A 146 -1.04 23.46 9.27
N ASN A 147 -1.33 24.18 10.34
CA ASN A 147 -1.95 23.61 11.53
C ASN A 147 -3.33 23.02 11.23
N ILE A 148 -3.57 21.85 11.80
CA ILE A 148 -4.89 21.20 11.84
C ILE A 148 -5.42 21.29 13.27
N THR A 149 -6.74 21.44 13.42
CA THR A 149 -7.36 21.41 14.75
C THR A 149 -7.18 20.00 15.32
N LEU A 150 -6.29 19.89 16.29
CA LEU A 150 -6.09 18.68 17.07
C LEU A 150 -6.82 18.81 18.39
N PRO A 151 -7.23 17.71 19.01
CA PRO A 151 -7.68 17.75 20.39
C PRO A 151 -6.49 18.19 21.26
N ASP A 152 -6.56 19.40 21.81
CA ASP A 152 -5.55 19.93 22.72
C ASP A 152 -5.80 19.48 24.17
N ASP A 153 -6.83 18.67 24.38
CA ASP A 153 -7.27 18.29 25.72
C ASP A 153 -6.35 17.23 26.34
N PRO A 154 -5.61 17.56 27.40
CA PRO A 154 -4.79 16.61 28.12
C PRO A 154 -5.59 15.43 28.71
N GLN A 155 -6.93 15.51 28.77
CA GLN A 155 -7.77 14.39 29.21
C GLN A 155 -7.73 13.19 28.25
N PHE A 156 -7.43 13.43 26.97
CA PHE A 156 -7.24 12.37 25.97
C PHE A 156 -5.83 11.81 25.92
N VAL A 157 -4.94 12.36 26.72
CA VAL A 157 -3.54 11.95 26.82
C VAL A 157 -3.36 11.13 28.09
N PRO A 158 -3.17 9.80 28.02
CA PRO A 158 -2.87 9.04 29.21
C PRO A 158 -1.64 9.62 29.91
N PRO A 159 -1.73 9.99 31.21
CA PRO A 159 -0.63 10.64 31.93
C PRO A 159 0.61 9.76 32.14
N TYR A 160 0.51 8.47 31.81
CA TYR A 160 1.60 7.50 31.96
C TYR A 160 2.45 7.34 30.68
N ILE A 161 2.15 8.07 29.61
CA ILE A 161 3.00 8.09 28.42
C ILE A 161 3.95 9.29 28.57
N GLY A 162 4.99 9.14 29.36
CA GLY A 162 6.06 10.14 29.48
C GLY A 162 6.70 10.42 28.12
N GLY A 163 6.91 11.69 27.79
CA GLY A 163 7.53 12.11 26.55
C GLY A 163 6.56 12.21 25.39
N TYR A 164 5.55 13.01 25.53
CA TYR A 164 4.56 13.30 24.53
C TYR A 164 5.17 14.10 23.37
N SER A 165 5.13 13.54 22.18
CA SER A 165 5.36 14.34 20.99
C SER A 165 4.07 15.12 20.68
N PRO A 166 4.11 16.47 20.52
CA PRO A 166 2.96 17.25 20.07
C PRO A 166 2.47 16.85 18.67
N TRP A 167 3.24 16.00 18.00
CA TRP A 167 2.95 15.39 16.70
C TRP A 167 2.36 14.00 16.83
N ALA A 168 1.76 13.67 17.98
CA ALA A 168 1.24 12.35 18.27
C ALA A 168 0.55 11.68 17.06
N SER A 169 0.64 10.37 17.03
CA SER A 169 0.04 9.55 15.99
C SER A 169 -1.40 10.00 15.68
N ARG A 170 -1.77 9.99 14.39
CA ARG A 170 -3.17 10.18 13.99
C ARG A 170 -4.08 9.07 14.55
N TYR A 171 -3.49 7.98 14.98
CA TYR A 171 -4.12 6.88 15.69
C TYR A 171 -3.83 7.06 17.18
N TYR A 172 -4.71 7.77 17.84
CA TYR A 172 -4.57 8.43 19.12
C TYR A 172 -4.02 7.55 20.26
N TYR A 173 -4.41 6.28 20.27
CA TYR A 173 -4.23 5.43 21.45
C TYR A 173 -2.90 4.66 21.50
N MET A 174 -2.15 4.62 20.42
CA MET A 174 -0.91 3.82 20.36
C MET A 174 0.27 4.59 19.77
N PRO A 175 0.75 5.65 20.42
CA PRO A 175 1.80 6.49 19.85
C PRO A 175 3.13 5.78 19.66
N ARG A 176 3.38 4.66 20.35
CA ARG A 176 4.60 3.84 20.22
C ARG A 176 4.46 2.66 19.28
N SER A 177 3.24 2.22 19.04
CA SER A 177 2.96 1.02 18.28
C SER A 177 2.83 1.28 16.78
N LEU A 178 2.73 2.55 16.36
CA LEU A 178 2.62 2.95 14.97
C LEU A 178 3.20 4.35 14.74
N ASP A 179 4.16 4.45 13.82
CA ASP A 179 4.69 5.74 13.34
C ASP A 179 3.78 6.28 12.23
N ALA A 180 2.81 7.09 12.61
CA ALA A 180 1.88 7.75 11.71
C ALA A 180 1.49 9.14 12.28
N PRO A 181 2.41 10.12 12.28
CA PRO A 181 2.17 11.43 12.87
C PRO A 181 1.03 12.15 12.15
N ARG A 182 0.26 12.93 12.91
CA ARG A 182 -0.82 13.78 12.38
C ARG A 182 -0.27 14.96 11.60
N ARG A 183 0.93 15.38 11.95
CA ARG A 183 1.62 16.52 11.38
C ARG A 183 3.13 16.30 11.45
N PHE A 184 3.85 16.83 10.47
CA PHE A 184 5.32 16.75 10.38
C PHE A 184 5.98 18.02 10.95
N GLY A 185 5.94 18.18 12.28
CA GLY A 185 6.48 19.35 12.96
C GLY A 185 5.58 20.59 12.88
N SER A 186 6.08 21.75 13.35
CA SER A 186 5.32 23.00 13.49
C SER A 186 5.44 23.92 12.28
N SER A 187 6.38 23.66 11.39
CA SER A 187 6.68 24.52 10.24
C SER A 187 6.45 23.78 8.91
N SER A 188 6.62 24.49 7.81
CA SER A 188 6.63 23.89 6.49
C SER A 188 7.67 22.77 6.41
N TYR A 189 7.32 21.70 5.74
CA TYR A 189 8.14 20.51 5.61
C TYR A 189 8.77 20.46 4.23
N ARG A 190 10.07 20.25 4.19
CA ARG A 190 10.84 20.08 2.95
C ARG A 190 11.68 18.83 3.04
N ARG A 191 11.66 18.04 1.98
CA ARG A 191 12.46 16.83 1.93
C ARG A 191 12.94 16.52 0.52
N PHE A 192 14.20 16.10 0.45
CA PHE A 192 14.76 15.42 -0.70
C PHE A 192 14.84 13.93 -0.38
N ASP A 193 14.19 13.12 -1.20
CA ASP A 193 14.17 11.66 -1.07
C ASP A 193 14.84 11.03 -2.30
N VAL A 194 15.44 9.86 -2.11
CA VAL A 194 16.00 9.08 -3.22
C VAL A 194 14.95 8.67 -4.26
N GLY A 195 13.66 8.80 -3.91
CA GLY A 195 12.55 8.45 -4.79
C GLY A 195 12.64 7.00 -5.28
N THR A 196 12.60 6.81 -6.59
CA THR A 196 12.80 5.50 -7.20
C THR A 196 14.28 5.29 -7.55
N LEU A 197 14.96 4.52 -6.73
CA LEU A 197 16.27 3.97 -7.02
C LEU A 197 16.09 2.48 -7.33
N ALA A 198 16.62 1.98 -8.45
CA ALA A 198 16.65 0.56 -8.75
C ALA A 198 17.94 0.18 -9.48
N LEU A 199 18.56 -0.88 -9.03
CA LEU A 199 19.65 -1.56 -9.73
C LEU A 199 19.23 -3.03 -9.88
N PHE A 200 19.15 -3.52 -11.11
CA PHE A 200 18.62 -4.85 -11.36
C PHE A 200 19.37 -5.60 -12.44
N GLY A 201 19.30 -6.92 -12.33
CA GLY A 201 19.79 -7.87 -13.31
C GLY A 201 18.77 -8.98 -13.55
N GLN A 202 18.88 -9.63 -14.71
CA GLN A 202 17.99 -10.73 -15.08
C GLN A 202 18.78 -11.97 -15.49
N ALA A 203 18.36 -13.11 -14.95
CA ALA A 203 18.86 -14.40 -15.36
C ALA A 203 17.75 -15.46 -15.25
N ARG A 204 17.68 -16.36 -16.24
CA ARG A 204 16.78 -17.52 -16.23
C ARG A 204 15.30 -17.20 -15.92
N GLY A 205 14.79 -16.04 -16.42
CA GLY A 205 13.39 -15.63 -16.20
C GLY A 205 13.12 -14.96 -14.85
N LEU A 206 14.14 -14.78 -14.03
CA LEU A 206 14.07 -14.03 -12.78
C LEU A 206 14.76 -12.67 -12.94
N GLU A 207 14.23 -11.67 -12.25
CA GLU A 207 14.87 -10.37 -12.02
C GLU A 207 15.25 -10.29 -10.55
N PHE A 208 16.45 -9.82 -10.27
CA PHE A 208 16.97 -9.61 -8.93
C PHE A 208 17.70 -8.28 -8.86
N GLY A 209 17.70 -7.68 -7.68
CA GLY A 209 18.35 -6.38 -7.52
C GLY A 209 18.08 -5.72 -6.17
N VAL A 210 18.37 -4.44 -6.14
CA VAL A 210 18.05 -3.56 -5.01
C VAL A 210 17.17 -2.42 -5.50
N THR A 211 16.20 -1.99 -4.69
CA THR A 211 15.29 -0.92 -5.07
C THR A 211 14.70 -0.20 -3.86
N THR A 212 14.30 1.06 -4.07
CA THR A 212 13.43 1.84 -3.18
C THR A 212 12.05 2.06 -3.80
N GLU A 213 11.70 1.36 -4.85
CA GLU A 213 10.44 1.54 -5.57
C GLU A 213 9.23 1.16 -4.70
N PRO A 214 8.18 1.99 -4.62
CA PRO A 214 6.92 1.58 -4.03
C PRO A 214 6.32 0.36 -4.73
N THR A 215 5.68 -0.52 -3.96
CA THR A 215 5.16 -1.81 -4.45
C THR A 215 3.74 -2.01 -3.96
N TRP A 216 2.90 -2.57 -4.82
CA TRP A 216 1.53 -2.91 -4.55
C TRP A 216 1.31 -4.43 -4.64
N TRP A 217 0.82 -5.04 -3.57
CA TRP A 217 0.46 -6.45 -3.53
C TRP A 217 -1.04 -6.62 -3.31
N GLY A 218 -1.64 -7.45 -4.14
CA GLY A 218 -3.06 -7.76 -4.03
C GLY A 218 -3.93 -7.11 -5.11
N PRO A 219 -5.22 -7.50 -5.15
CA PRO A 219 -6.16 -7.12 -6.19
C PRO A 219 -6.88 -5.80 -5.91
N GLY A 220 -6.82 -5.27 -4.69
CA GLY A 220 -7.46 -4.01 -4.30
C GLY A 220 -7.12 -2.88 -5.26
N GLN A 221 -8.07 -1.98 -5.46
CA GLN A 221 -7.91 -0.86 -6.40
C GLN A 221 -7.53 0.43 -5.66
N TYR A 222 -8.14 0.65 -4.51
CA TYR A 222 -7.90 1.82 -3.67
C TYR A 222 -7.13 1.46 -2.40
N ASN A 223 -7.31 0.23 -1.91
CA ASN A 223 -6.66 -0.25 -0.70
C ASN A 223 -6.07 -1.64 -0.93
N ALA A 224 -4.74 -1.77 -0.82
CA ALA A 224 -4.07 -3.05 -0.67
C ALA A 224 -3.76 -3.28 0.80
N LEU A 225 -4.05 -4.47 1.32
CA LEU A 225 -3.98 -4.70 2.77
C LEU A 225 -2.54 -4.82 3.27
N LEU A 226 -1.63 -5.43 2.52
CA LEU A 226 -0.27 -5.65 2.96
C LEU A 226 0.70 -4.56 2.51
N LEU A 227 0.79 -4.32 1.20
CA LEU A 227 1.66 -3.31 0.60
C LEU A 227 0.90 -2.46 -0.40
N SER A 228 0.91 -1.17 -0.20
CA SER A 228 0.38 -0.16 -1.12
C SER A 228 1.45 0.88 -1.45
N THR A 229 1.07 1.86 -2.26
CA THR A 229 1.90 3.02 -2.57
C THR A 229 1.58 4.23 -1.71
N GLN A 230 0.90 4.06 -0.59
CA GLN A 230 0.65 5.16 0.35
C GLN A 230 1.95 5.65 1.00
N ALA A 231 2.80 4.73 1.45
CA ALA A 231 4.09 5.06 2.02
C ALA A 231 5.16 5.19 0.94
N ALA A 232 6.23 5.93 1.26
CA ALA A 232 7.44 5.93 0.45
C ALA A 232 8.00 4.50 0.29
N GLY A 233 8.66 4.24 -0.83
CA GLY A 233 9.22 2.91 -1.09
C GLY A 233 10.24 2.48 -0.04
N ILE A 234 10.25 1.20 0.25
CA ILE A 234 11.12 0.56 1.24
C ILE A 234 12.41 0.13 0.55
N PRO A 235 13.59 0.59 1.00
CA PRO A 235 14.87 0.08 0.53
C PRO A 235 14.97 -1.43 0.75
N ARG A 236 15.12 -2.20 -0.34
CA ARG A 236 15.11 -3.66 -0.27
C ARG A 236 15.94 -4.31 -1.37
N ALA A 237 16.49 -5.47 -1.06
CA ALA A 237 16.93 -6.45 -2.05
C ALA A 237 15.75 -7.36 -2.40
N TYR A 238 15.63 -7.75 -3.67
CA TYR A 238 14.48 -8.52 -4.14
C TYR A 238 14.84 -9.52 -5.23
N VAL A 239 13.98 -10.51 -5.38
CA VAL A 239 13.89 -11.38 -6.53
C VAL A 239 12.44 -11.50 -6.97
N ARG A 240 12.17 -11.48 -8.28
CA ARG A 240 10.83 -11.64 -8.84
C ARG A 240 10.86 -12.36 -10.19
N THR A 241 9.75 -12.93 -10.59
CA THR A 241 9.56 -13.41 -11.95
C THR A 241 9.43 -12.25 -12.94
N VAL A 242 10.12 -12.35 -14.07
CA VAL A 242 9.96 -11.41 -15.20
C VAL A 242 8.76 -11.79 -16.05
N LYS A 243 8.62 -13.08 -16.30
CA LYS A 243 7.44 -13.72 -16.91
C LYS A 243 6.94 -14.79 -15.94
N PRO A 244 5.63 -15.03 -15.91
CA PRO A 244 5.10 -16.10 -15.08
C PRO A 244 5.76 -17.45 -15.38
N LEU A 245 6.11 -18.18 -14.34
CA LEU A 245 6.59 -19.55 -14.45
C LEU A 245 5.45 -20.48 -14.86
N GLN A 246 5.72 -21.42 -15.75
CA GLN A 246 4.72 -22.38 -16.23
C GLN A 246 4.67 -23.61 -15.32
N LEU A 247 3.87 -23.58 -14.24
CA LEU A 247 3.73 -24.64 -13.24
C LEU A 247 2.25 -24.95 -13.01
N ALA A 248 1.71 -25.97 -13.69
CA ALA A 248 0.26 -26.29 -13.63
C ALA A 248 -0.67 -25.07 -13.87
N GLY A 249 -0.18 -24.10 -14.60
CA GLY A 249 -0.70 -22.77 -14.83
C GLY A 249 0.45 -21.77 -14.83
N GLU A 250 0.15 -20.52 -14.67
CA GLU A 250 1.12 -19.44 -14.60
C GLU A 250 1.34 -19.03 -13.15
N VAL A 251 2.60 -18.92 -12.72
CA VAL A 251 2.97 -18.50 -11.36
C VAL A 251 3.84 -17.26 -11.41
N ASP A 252 3.39 -16.18 -10.76
CA ASP A 252 4.19 -15.00 -10.46
C ASP A 252 4.69 -15.08 -9.01
N LEU A 253 5.96 -14.74 -8.80
CA LEU A 253 6.61 -14.72 -7.50
C LEU A 253 7.30 -13.38 -7.28
N GLN A 254 7.16 -12.83 -6.08
CA GLN A 254 8.03 -11.76 -5.56
C GLN A 254 8.51 -12.13 -4.16
N TYR A 255 9.80 -11.90 -3.91
CA TYR A 255 10.45 -12.07 -2.62
C TYR A 255 11.37 -10.89 -2.34
N PHE A 256 11.38 -10.37 -1.13
CA PHE A 256 12.29 -9.29 -0.75
C PHE A 256 12.68 -9.34 0.72
N VAL A 257 13.80 -8.69 1.02
CA VAL A 257 14.22 -8.28 2.36
C VAL A 257 14.70 -6.84 2.33
N GLY A 258 14.26 -6.03 3.28
CA GLY A 258 14.57 -4.62 3.32
C GLY A 258 14.46 -4.01 4.70
N GLY A 259 14.58 -2.69 4.77
CA GLY A 259 14.55 -1.94 6.01
C GLY A 259 13.57 -0.78 5.98
N MET A 260 12.74 -0.69 7.02
CA MET A 260 11.83 0.43 7.24
C MET A 260 12.47 1.46 8.17
N SER A 261 12.30 2.73 7.83
CA SER A 261 12.82 3.86 8.61
C SER A 261 11.71 4.52 9.41
N TYR A 262 12.06 5.03 10.57
CA TYR A 262 11.18 5.90 11.36
C TYR A 262 11.06 7.28 10.72
N SER A 263 9.96 7.98 11.00
CA SER A 263 9.89 9.41 10.77
C SER A 263 10.68 10.16 11.85
N PRO A 264 11.17 11.39 11.55
CA PRO A 264 11.80 12.24 12.57
C PRO A 264 10.84 12.66 13.69
N PHE A 265 9.57 12.45 13.52
CA PHE A 265 8.48 12.87 14.42
C PHE A 265 7.94 11.72 15.28
N PHE A 266 8.52 10.53 15.16
CA PHE A 266 8.19 9.40 15.99
C PHE A 266 8.97 9.44 17.30
N PHE A 267 8.27 9.24 18.41
CA PHE A 267 8.91 9.10 19.72
C PHE A 267 9.55 7.71 19.83
N ARG A 268 10.85 7.66 20.09
CA ARG A 268 11.62 6.44 20.31
C ARG A 268 12.08 6.36 21.75
N GLU A 269 11.84 5.22 22.42
CA GLU A 269 12.42 4.96 23.74
C GLU A 269 13.92 4.77 23.66
N ASN A 270 14.37 4.05 22.63
CA ASN A 270 15.79 3.83 22.37
C ASN A 270 16.19 4.56 21.08
N PRO A 271 16.96 5.65 21.15
CA PRO A 271 17.39 6.41 19.97
C PRO A 271 18.37 5.64 19.08
N VAL A 272 18.93 4.52 19.55
CA VAL A 272 19.87 3.69 18.77
C VAL A 272 19.16 2.90 17.68
N ASP A 273 17.88 2.53 17.89
CA ASP A 273 17.10 1.78 16.92
C ASP A 273 16.61 2.71 15.80
N THR A 274 17.29 2.71 14.67
CA THR A 274 16.98 3.59 13.53
C THR A 274 16.19 2.92 12.44
N THR A 275 16.12 1.59 12.41
CA THR A 275 15.52 0.80 11.33
C THR A 275 14.93 -0.49 11.83
N ARG A 276 13.98 -1.04 11.07
CA ARG A 276 13.33 -2.34 11.27
C ARG A 276 13.48 -3.16 10.00
N SER A 277 13.67 -4.48 10.13
CA SER A 277 13.63 -5.37 8.97
C SER A 277 12.18 -5.59 8.53
N LEU A 278 11.97 -5.63 7.24
CA LEU A 278 10.76 -6.14 6.62
C LEU A 278 11.15 -7.13 5.54
N ALA A 279 10.73 -8.37 5.70
CA ALA A 279 10.88 -9.39 4.68
C ALA A 279 9.51 -9.84 4.19
N GLY A 280 9.40 -10.14 2.90
CA GLY A 280 8.12 -10.48 2.31
C GLY A 280 8.20 -11.48 1.17
N VAL A 281 7.16 -12.29 1.04
CA VAL A 281 6.91 -13.20 -0.06
C VAL A 281 5.50 -13.06 -0.57
N ALA A 282 5.33 -13.04 -1.89
CA ALA A 282 4.02 -13.10 -2.52
C ALA A 282 4.08 -14.03 -3.73
N VAL A 283 3.06 -14.87 -3.86
CA VAL A 283 2.89 -15.82 -4.95
C VAL A 283 1.49 -15.65 -5.53
N VAL A 284 1.39 -15.56 -6.85
CA VAL A 284 0.12 -15.52 -7.57
C VAL A 284 0.11 -16.67 -8.57
N TRP A 285 -0.93 -17.47 -8.52
CA TRP A 285 -1.16 -18.59 -9.43
C TRP A 285 -2.38 -18.34 -10.30
N ARG A 286 -2.22 -18.52 -11.62
CA ARG A 286 -3.29 -18.53 -12.62
C ARG A 286 -3.45 -19.95 -13.15
N PRO A 287 -4.53 -20.68 -12.80
CA PRO A 287 -4.71 -22.06 -13.17
C PRO A 287 -4.93 -22.22 -14.68
N LYS A 288 -4.51 -23.37 -15.25
CA LYS A 288 -4.72 -23.67 -16.67
C LYS A 288 -6.18 -23.80 -17.05
N PHE A 289 -7.03 -24.26 -16.12
CA PHE A 289 -8.46 -24.49 -16.36
C PHE A 289 -9.27 -23.19 -16.36
N GLU A 290 -8.77 -22.11 -15.73
CA GLU A 290 -9.42 -20.79 -15.73
C GLU A 290 -8.34 -19.69 -15.78
N LYS A 291 -7.98 -19.29 -16.97
CA LYS A 291 -6.90 -18.33 -17.22
C LYS A 291 -7.20 -16.91 -16.73
N ASN A 292 -8.46 -16.61 -16.51
CA ASN A 292 -8.91 -15.30 -16.06
C ASN A 292 -8.98 -15.21 -14.53
N LEU A 293 -8.84 -16.33 -13.82
CA LEU A 293 -8.76 -16.37 -12.36
C LEU A 293 -7.30 -16.29 -11.92
N SER A 294 -7.03 -15.41 -10.97
CA SER A 294 -5.75 -15.32 -10.26
C SER A 294 -5.99 -15.53 -8.78
N ILE A 295 -5.26 -16.43 -8.16
CA ILE A 295 -5.31 -16.69 -6.72
C ILE A 295 -3.91 -16.41 -6.18
N GLY A 296 -3.81 -15.69 -5.07
CA GLY A 296 -2.52 -15.34 -4.51
C GLY A 296 -2.48 -15.46 -3.00
N VAL A 297 -1.26 -15.58 -2.51
CA VAL A 297 -0.94 -15.53 -1.09
C VAL A 297 0.24 -14.57 -0.89
N ALA A 298 0.22 -13.83 0.20
CA ALA A 298 1.32 -12.95 0.56
C ALA A 298 1.57 -12.97 2.06
N ARG A 299 2.82 -12.84 2.47
CA ARG A 299 3.24 -12.75 3.86
C ARG A 299 4.32 -11.70 4.02
N LEU A 300 4.17 -10.86 5.03
CA LEU A 300 5.18 -9.91 5.49
C LEU A 300 5.57 -10.28 6.91
N VAL A 301 6.86 -10.25 7.20
CA VAL A 301 7.40 -10.41 8.55
C VAL A 301 8.28 -9.21 8.87
N MET A 302 7.97 -8.56 9.98
CA MET A 302 8.71 -7.43 10.52
C MET A 302 9.49 -7.89 11.74
N SER A 303 10.77 -7.50 11.80
CA SER A 303 11.67 -7.89 12.89
C SER A 303 12.50 -6.69 13.35
N PRO A 304 12.83 -6.58 14.65
CA PRO A 304 13.78 -5.56 15.10
C PRO A 304 15.16 -5.86 14.54
N ILE A 305 15.96 -4.84 14.34
CA ILE A 305 17.35 -4.99 13.92
C ILE A 305 18.24 -4.49 15.05
N SER A 306 19.03 -5.40 15.61
CA SER A 306 20.16 -5.07 16.46
C SER A 306 21.41 -4.93 15.60
N GLY A 307 21.65 -3.73 15.06
CA GLY A 307 22.75 -3.47 14.15
C GLY A 307 22.30 -3.22 12.70
N ARG A 308 23.20 -3.46 11.73
CA ARG A 308 22.94 -3.19 10.30
C ARG A 308 22.70 -4.45 9.45
N VAL A 309 22.46 -5.60 10.07
CA VAL A 309 22.42 -6.89 9.36
C VAL A 309 20.99 -7.28 9.06
N TYR A 310 20.57 -7.11 7.80
CA TYR A 310 19.24 -7.51 7.30
C TYR A 310 19.18 -8.99 6.90
N TRP A 311 20.33 -9.64 6.68
CA TRP A 311 20.43 -11.00 6.13
C TRP A 311 19.93 -12.07 7.08
N GLU A 312 20.00 -11.83 8.39
CA GLU A 312 19.46 -12.74 9.41
C GLU A 312 17.96 -12.95 9.25
N HIS A 313 17.26 -11.97 8.67
CA HIS A 313 15.82 -11.97 8.45
C HIS A 313 15.42 -12.42 7.04
N LEU A 314 16.38 -12.85 6.23
CA LEU A 314 16.13 -13.25 4.84
C LEU A 314 15.09 -14.37 4.74
N LEU A 315 15.12 -15.35 5.64
CA LEU A 315 14.22 -16.49 5.59
C LEU A 315 12.95 -16.35 6.45
N ASP A 316 12.79 -15.24 7.13
CA ASP A 316 11.64 -15.01 8.01
C ASP A 316 10.27 -15.26 7.33
N PRO A 317 10.01 -14.82 6.07
CA PRO A 317 8.74 -15.11 5.43
C PRO A 317 8.47 -16.59 5.13
N LEU A 318 9.51 -17.43 5.15
CA LEU A 318 9.42 -18.87 4.87
C LEU A 318 9.55 -19.71 6.15
N SER A 319 10.07 -19.12 7.24
CA SER A 319 10.21 -19.78 8.53
C SER A 319 8.96 -19.58 9.37
N ASP A 320 8.76 -20.47 10.33
CA ASP A 320 7.74 -20.35 11.37
C ASP A 320 6.34 -20.02 10.83
N VAL A 321 6.00 -20.60 9.69
CA VAL A 321 4.67 -20.48 9.09
C VAL A 321 3.66 -21.11 10.04
N GLY A 322 2.64 -20.31 10.44
CA GLY A 322 1.65 -20.72 11.43
C GLY A 322 2.03 -20.43 12.87
N ALA A 323 3.20 -19.87 13.13
CA ALA A 323 3.55 -19.41 14.46
C ALA A 323 2.74 -18.15 14.84
N PRO A 324 2.13 -18.11 16.02
CA PRO A 324 1.42 -16.93 16.47
C PRO A 324 2.39 -15.78 16.74
N ASN A 325 1.93 -14.55 16.52
CA ASN A 325 2.68 -13.38 16.94
C ASN A 325 2.88 -13.38 18.47
N ALA A 326 3.95 -12.75 18.93
CA ALA A 326 4.25 -12.62 20.37
C ALA A 326 3.26 -11.73 21.15
N VAL A 327 2.17 -11.30 20.53
CA VAL A 327 1.19 -10.37 21.11
C VAL A 327 0.41 -11.02 22.23
N GLY A 328 0.62 -10.50 23.45
CA GLY A 328 -0.23 -10.80 24.61
C GLY A 328 0.24 -11.90 25.56
N ARG A 329 1.46 -12.44 25.42
CA ARG A 329 2.07 -13.31 26.45
C ARG A 329 3.24 -12.60 27.14
N ALA A 330 3.21 -12.60 28.47
CA ALA A 330 4.37 -12.26 29.29
C ALA A 330 5.55 -13.25 29.09
N ASP A 331 5.32 -14.35 28.39
CA ASP A 331 6.29 -15.42 28.10
C ASP A 331 6.71 -15.34 26.62
N SER A 332 7.42 -14.27 26.30
CA SER A 332 7.88 -13.95 24.95
C SER A 332 9.16 -14.69 24.51
N THR A 333 9.56 -15.75 25.21
CA THR A 333 10.81 -16.47 24.96
C THR A 333 10.81 -17.27 23.65
N GLN A 334 9.64 -17.57 23.07
CA GLN A 334 9.55 -18.35 21.83
C GLN A 334 9.57 -17.54 20.54
N PHE A 335 9.17 -16.25 20.57
CA PHE A 335 9.20 -15.34 19.41
C PHE A 335 9.60 -13.93 19.82
N PRO A 336 10.88 -13.69 20.13
CA PRO A 336 11.31 -12.38 20.56
C PRO A 336 11.19 -11.37 19.42
N GLY A 337 10.17 -10.52 19.51
CA GLY A 337 10.19 -9.28 18.77
C GLY A 337 9.79 -9.31 17.28
N LYS A 338 9.19 -10.38 16.74
CA LYS A 338 8.70 -10.42 15.35
C LYS A 338 7.19 -10.19 15.29
N ASP A 339 6.76 -9.55 14.21
CA ASP A 339 5.36 -9.36 13.87
C ASP A 339 5.09 -9.68 12.41
N GLN A 340 3.86 -10.04 12.04
CA GLN A 340 3.57 -10.49 10.69
C GLN A 340 2.17 -10.08 10.22
N LEU A 341 2.06 -9.93 8.89
CA LEU A 341 0.80 -9.82 8.17
C LEU A 341 0.76 -10.91 7.11
N PHE A 342 -0.41 -11.49 6.92
CA PHE A 342 -0.65 -12.54 5.93
C PHE A 342 -1.93 -12.24 5.18
N SER A 343 -1.95 -12.48 3.86
CA SER A 343 -3.18 -12.39 3.05
C SER A 343 -3.32 -13.54 2.07
N VAL A 344 -4.58 -13.85 1.77
CA VAL A 344 -5.02 -14.67 0.65
C VAL A 344 -5.92 -13.81 -0.21
N PHE A 345 -5.74 -13.82 -1.50
CA PHE A 345 -6.52 -12.99 -2.40
C PHE A 345 -6.86 -13.70 -3.71
N ALA A 346 -7.95 -13.26 -4.31
CA ALA A 346 -8.38 -13.71 -5.61
C ALA A 346 -8.83 -12.55 -6.48
N ASN A 347 -8.62 -12.68 -7.77
CA ASN A 347 -9.11 -11.76 -8.79
C ASN A 347 -9.64 -12.57 -9.96
N TRP A 348 -10.91 -12.37 -10.29
CA TRP A 348 -11.54 -13.01 -11.43
C TRP A 348 -11.96 -11.98 -12.45
N ARG A 349 -11.41 -12.10 -13.64
CA ARG A 349 -11.67 -11.22 -14.77
C ARG A 349 -12.56 -11.94 -15.76
N LEU A 350 -13.60 -11.26 -16.21
CA LEU A 350 -14.56 -11.73 -17.19
C LEU A 350 -14.54 -10.79 -18.41
N PRO A 351 -13.52 -10.91 -19.31
CA PRO A 351 -13.33 -9.97 -20.40
C PRO A 351 -14.50 -9.88 -21.38
N ALA A 352 -15.19 -10.99 -21.61
CA ALA A 352 -16.37 -11.05 -22.48
C ALA A 352 -17.50 -10.14 -21.95
N ASP A 353 -17.68 -10.09 -20.64
CA ASP A 353 -18.69 -9.29 -19.97
C ASP A 353 -18.17 -7.90 -19.56
N GLY A 354 -16.87 -7.67 -19.73
CA GLY A 354 -16.19 -6.47 -19.21
C GLY A 354 -16.28 -6.35 -17.70
N ALA A 355 -16.38 -7.47 -16.97
CA ALA A 355 -16.53 -7.50 -15.52
C ALA A 355 -15.27 -8.03 -14.83
N GLU A 356 -15.04 -7.57 -13.63
CA GLU A 356 -13.95 -8.03 -12.76
C GLU A 356 -14.42 -8.00 -11.32
N ILE A 357 -14.09 -9.05 -10.58
CA ILE A 357 -14.41 -9.21 -9.15
C ILE A 357 -13.13 -9.56 -8.43
N TRP A 358 -12.91 -8.97 -7.26
CA TRP A 358 -11.75 -9.28 -6.43
C TRP A 358 -12.09 -9.32 -4.96
N ALA A 359 -11.31 -10.11 -4.23
CA ALA A 359 -11.35 -10.18 -2.79
C ALA A 359 -9.95 -10.41 -2.24
N GLU A 360 -9.64 -9.81 -1.11
CA GLU A 360 -8.45 -10.05 -0.30
C GLU A 360 -8.89 -10.21 1.15
N TRP A 361 -8.53 -11.32 1.76
CA TRP A 361 -8.71 -11.58 3.18
C TRP A 361 -7.34 -11.70 3.82
N ALA A 362 -7.14 -10.97 4.91
CA ALA A 362 -5.85 -10.90 5.56
C ALA A 362 -5.97 -11.03 7.08
N ARG A 363 -4.88 -11.45 7.73
CA ARG A 363 -4.76 -11.52 9.18
C ARG A 363 -3.46 -10.89 9.66
N ALA A 364 -3.54 -10.21 10.80
CA ALA A 364 -2.36 -9.70 11.51
C ALA A 364 -1.73 -10.73 12.45
N GLU A 365 -2.39 -11.88 12.69
CA GLU A 365 -1.90 -12.96 13.53
C GLU A 365 -2.23 -14.31 12.91
N PHE A 366 -1.33 -15.29 13.05
CA PHE A 366 -1.66 -16.68 12.78
C PHE A 366 -2.46 -17.28 13.94
N PRO A 367 -3.41 -18.17 13.67
CA PRO A 367 -4.11 -18.91 14.71
C PRO A 367 -3.12 -19.83 15.45
N ARG A 368 -3.35 -20.03 16.75
CA ARG A 368 -2.50 -20.90 17.59
C ARG A 368 -2.66 -22.38 17.23
N SER A 369 -3.83 -22.74 16.73
CA SER A 369 -4.17 -24.09 16.30
C SER A 369 -5.31 -24.04 15.29
N LEU A 370 -5.62 -25.17 14.68
CA LEU A 370 -6.80 -25.30 13.81
C LEU A 370 -8.10 -25.01 14.59
N ASN A 371 -8.20 -25.44 15.83
CA ASN A 371 -9.37 -25.18 16.67
C ASN A 371 -9.53 -23.67 16.92
N ASP A 372 -8.42 -22.95 17.24
CA ASP A 372 -8.42 -21.50 17.41
C ASP A 372 -8.87 -20.77 16.12
N PHE A 373 -8.49 -21.29 14.96
CA PHE A 373 -8.94 -20.77 13.68
C PHE A 373 -10.44 -21.03 13.45
N LEU A 374 -10.92 -22.24 13.73
CA LEU A 374 -12.31 -22.60 13.51
C LEU A 374 -13.25 -21.90 14.51
N GLU A 375 -12.78 -21.64 15.72
CA GLU A 375 -13.54 -20.90 16.75
C GLU A 375 -13.66 -19.39 16.39
N SER A 376 -12.58 -18.78 15.90
CA SER A 376 -12.53 -17.35 15.63
C SER A 376 -11.79 -17.04 14.29
N PRO A 377 -12.37 -17.43 13.14
CA PRO A 377 -11.72 -17.24 11.83
C PRO A 377 -11.53 -15.76 11.49
N ASN A 378 -12.40 -14.91 12.01
CA ASN A 378 -12.40 -13.47 11.79
C ASN A 378 -11.52 -12.67 12.78
N ARG A 379 -10.82 -13.35 13.71
CA ARG A 379 -9.90 -12.69 14.64
C ARG A 379 -8.74 -12.05 13.88
N SER A 380 -8.39 -10.81 14.22
CA SER A 380 -7.33 -10.01 13.57
C SER A 380 -7.46 -9.91 12.03
N GLN A 381 -8.67 -10.07 11.50
CA GLN A 381 -8.86 -10.00 10.06
C GLN A 381 -8.87 -8.58 9.54
N ALA A 382 -8.51 -8.44 8.26
CA ALA A 382 -8.89 -7.34 7.39
C ALA A 382 -9.44 -7.90 6.08
N LEU A 383 -10.24 -7.12 5.40
CA LEU A 383 -10.95 -7.56 4.20
C LEU A 383 -10.99 -6.43 3.17
N THR A 384 -10.74 -6.77 1.91
CA THR A 384 -11.07 -5.91 0.77
C THR A 384 -11.87 -6.73 -0.23
N ILE A 385 -13.02 -6.21 -0.66
CA ILE A 385 -13.84 -6.80 -1.73
C ILE A 385 -14.18 -5.69 -2.71
N GLY A 386 -14.13 -6.00 -4.00
CA GLY A 386 -14.52 -5.05 -5.01
C GLY A 386 -15.02 -5.70 -6.29
N VAL A 387 -15.66 -4.88 -7.07
CA VAL A 387 -16.21 -5.22 -8.37
C VAL A 387 -16.10 -4.02 -9.31
N GLN A 388 -15.84 -4.29 -10.57
CA GLN A 388 -16.02 -3.29 -11.61
C GLN A 388 -16.63 -3.88 -12.88
N LYS A 389 -17.29 -3.00 -13.63
CA LYS A 389 -17.79 -3.28 -14.96
C LYS A 389 -17.37 -2.19 -15.93
N VAL A 390 -16.85 -2.60 -17.07
CA VAL A 390 -16.37 -1.71 -18.15
C VAL A 390 -17.09 -2.09 -19.42
N GLN A 391 -17.76 -1.14 -20.05
CA GLN A 391 -18.53 -1.39 -21.27
C GLN A 391 -18.28 -0.29 -22.31
N PRO A 392 -18.42 -0.57 -23.60
CA PRO A 392 -18.51 0.46 -24.62
C PRO A 392 -19.65 1.44 -24.30
N ALA A 393 -19.41 2.73 -24.55
CA ALA A 393 -20.41 3.79 -24.47
C ALA A 393 -20.81 4.22 -25.88
N TRP A 394 -20.30 5.37 -26.34
CA TRP A 394 -20.52 5.90 -27.68
C TRP A 394 -19.17 6.11 -28.40
N GLN A 395 -19.14 5.89 -29.68
CA GLN A 395 -17.91 5.96 -30.48
C GLN A 395 -16.78 5.11 -29.83
N ASP A 396 -15.63 5.73 -29.53
CA ASP A 396 -14.48 5.09 -28.88
C ASP A 396 -14.46 5.26 -27.36
N TRP A 397 -15.56 5.74 -26.78
CA TRP A 397 -15.68 5.90 -25.33
C TRP A 397 -16.13 4.62 -24.65
N THR A 398 -15.72 4.50 -23.39
CA THR A 398 -16.13 3.45 -22.49
C THR A 398 -16.63 4.07 -21.19
N TRP A 399 -17.59 3.43 -20.57
CA TRP A 399 -17.94 3.73 -19.19
C TRP A 399 -17.46 2.61 -18.25
N ARG A 400 -17.17 2.98 -17.04
CA ARG A 400 -16.77 2.08 -15.95
C ARG A 400 -17.55 2.43 -14.69
N VAL A 401 -18.16 1.43 -14.09
CA VAL A 401 -18.67 1.49 -12.72
C VAL A 401 -17.81 0.60 -11.86
N GLY A 402 -17.43 1.07 -10.68
CA GLY A 402 -16.65 0.30 -9.72
C GLY A 402 -17.13 0.53 -8.30
N ALA A 403 -17.00 -0.51 -7.48
CA ALA A 403 -17.24 -0.46 -6.04
C ALA A 403 -16.13 -1.19 -5.31
N GLU A 404 -15.66 -0.64 -4.18
CA GLU A 404 -14.72 -1.30 -3.27
C GLU A 404 -15.12 -1.06 -1.83
N TYR A 405 -15.14 -2.13 -1.06
CA TYR A 405 -15.27 -2.14 0.39
C TYR A 405 -13.96 -2.60 1.00
N THR A 406 -13.45 -1.87 1.99
CA THR A 406 -12.27 -2.29 2.76
C THR A 406 -12.52 -2.10 4.24
N GLN A 407 -12.12 -3.09 5.03
CA GLN A 407 -12.20 -3.09 6.48
C GLN A 407 -10.88 -3.53 7.08
N THR A 408 -10.33 -2.72 7.98
CA THR A 408 -9.18 -3.03 8.83
C THR A 408 -9.56 -2.99 10.32
N SER A 409 -10.82 -2.68 10.64
CA SER A 409 -11.34 -2.70 12.01
C SER A 409 -11.50 -4.12 12.50
N GLN A 410 -11.21 -4.30 13.79
CA GLN A 410 -11.34 -5.58 14.48
C GLN A 410 -12.80 -5.99 14.61
N THR A 411 -13.01 -7.27 14.75
CA THR A 411 -14.31 -7.85 15.08
C THR A 411 -14.55 -7.83 16.60
N SER A 412 -15.78 -8.07 17.03
CA SER A 412 -16.17 -8.07 18.46
C SER A 412 -15.35 -9.05 19.33
N THR A 413 -14.70 -10.04 18.72
CA THR A 413 -13.84 -11.02 19.41
C THR A 413 -12.65 -10.40 20.14
N PHE A 414 -12.22 -9.16 19.79
CA PHE A 414 -11.17 -8.46 20.54
C PHE A 414 -11.55 -8.17 21.99
N ARG A 415 -12.84 -8.07 22.31
CA ARG A 415 -13.34 -7.83 23.68
C ARG A 415 -13.06 -9.00 24.61
N GLU A 416 -13.11 -10.21 24.07
CA GLU A 416 -12.88 -11.44 24.81
C GLU A 416 -11.40 -11.82 24.85
N ARG A 417 -10.71 -11.59 23.73
CA ARG A 417 -9.29 -11.90 23.56
C ARG A 417 -8.58 -10.70 22.96
N PRO A 418 -7.99 -9.80 23.78
CA PRO A 418 -7.27 -8.63 23.30
C PRO A 418 -6.20 -8.99 22.27
N MET A 419 -6.12 -8.23 21.19
CA MET A 419 -5.13 -8.36 20.13
C MET A 419 -4.61 -6.99 19.73
N GLY A 420 -3.48 -6.96 18.99
CA GLY A 420 -2.98 -5.73 18.38
C GLY A 420 -3.90 -5.23 17.28
N TRP A 421 -3.90 -3.94 17.02
CA TRP A 421 -4.61 -3.34 15.90
C TRP A 421 -3.82 -3.53 14.61
N TRP A 422 -4.50 -3.50 13.50
CA TRP A 422 -3.86 -3.58 12.20
C TRP A 422 -2.73 -2.56 12.07
N TYR A 423 -1.61 -2.97 11.48
CA TYR A 423 -0.37 -2.22 11.28
C TYR A 423 0.36 -1.80 12.55
N THR A 424 -0.24 -1.92 13.74
CA THR A 424 0.45 -1.64 14.99
C THR A 424 1.28 -2.85 15.42
N SER A 425 2.34 -2.62 16.20
CA SER A 425 3.12 -3.69 16.81
C SER A 425 3.53 -3.31 18.23
N ARG A 426 3.41 -4.26 19.15
CA ARG A 426 3.95 -4.12 20.51
C ARG A 426 5.39 -4.64 20.59
N ALA A 427 5.72 -5.60 19.73
CA ALA A 427 7.04 -6.24 19.71
C ALA A 427 8.08 -5.37 18.99
N VAL A 428 7.66 -4.67 17.92
CA VAL A 428 8.54 -3.82 17.12
C VAL A 428 7.93 -2.42 17.07
N GLN A 429 8.58 -1.45 17.72
CA GLN A 429 8.10 -0.07 17.75
C GLN A 429 7.81 0.47 16.36
N ALA A 430 6.86 1.40 16.27
CA ALA A 430 6.39 2.04 15.05
C ALA A 430 5.64 1.16 14.04
N GLY A 431 5.47 -0.13 14.30
CA GLY A 431 4.62 -1.02 13.51
C GLY A 431 4.94 -1.05 12.00
N PHE A 432 3.96 -1.42 11.21
CA PHE A 432 4.07 -1.52 9.74
C PHE A 432 3.93 -0.15 9.08
N SER A 433 4.93 0.70 9.31
CA SER A 433 5.00 2.05 8.74
C SER A 433 6.38 2.33 8.14
N GLN A 434 6.43 3.21 7.15
CA GLN A 434 7.65 3.70 6.52
C GLN A 434 7.63 5.22 6.54
N LYS A 435 8.62 5.83 7.22
CA LYS A 435 8.79 7.29 7.27
C LYS A 435 7.52 8.06 7.68
N GLY A 436 6.74 7.49 8.59
CA GLY A 436 5.54 8.13 9.12
C GLY A 436 4.23 7.84 8.36
N GLN A 437 4.25 6.89 7.43
CA GLN A 437 3.05 6.44 6.71
C GLN A 437 2.88 4.92 6.81
N VAL A 438 1.63 4.45 6.93
CA VAL A 438 1.30 3.03 6.91
C VAL A 438 1.64 2.43 5.55
N ILE A 439 2.25 1.23 5.52
CA ILE A 439 2.68 0.59 4.26
C ILE A 439 1.56 -0.12 3.49
N GLY A 440 0.42 -0.37 4.14
CA GLY A 440 -0.75 -1.05 3.56
C GLY A 440 -1.90 -0.10 3.22
N ALA A 441 -3.12 -0.48 3.55
CA ALA A 441 -4.33 0.27 3.20
C ALA A 441 -4.28 1.73 3.67
N MET A 442 -4.60 2.66 2.77
CA MET A 442 -4.53 4.10 3.05
C MET A 442 -5.50 4.57 4.15
N ILE A 443 -6.54 3.81 4.43
CA ILE A 443 -7.45 4.09 5.53
C ILE A 443 -6.83 3.84 6.92
N GLY A 444 -5.70 3.16 6.98
CA GLY A 444 -4.99 2.85 8.23
C GLY A 444 -5.67 1.78 9.09
N PRO A 445 -5.23 1.63 10.35
CA PRO A 445 -5.81 0.68 11.29
C PRO A 445 -7.25 1.04 11.68
N GLY A 446 -8.01 0.06 12.11
CA GLY A 446 -9.31 0.25 12.74
C GLY A 446 -10.41 0.84 11.87
N SER A 447 -10.20 0.96 10.57
CA SER A 447 -11.05 1.75 9.68
C SER A 447 -11.92 0.89 8.76
N VAL A 448 -13.01 1.50 8.27
CA VAL A 448 -13.91 0.86 7.28
C VAL A 448 -14.22 1.89 6.19
N THR A 449 -14.08 1.49 4.92
CA THR A 449 -14.44 2.34 3.78
C THR A 449 -15.35 1.65 2.79
N GLN A 450 -16.23 2.43 2.19
CA GLN A 450 -17.03 2.10 1.02
C GLN A 450 -16.78 3.15 -0.04
N ARG A 451 -16.47 2.74 -1.25
CA ARG A 451 -16.25 3.64 -2.39
C ARG A 451 -17.03 3.17 -3.61
N LEU A 452 -17.66 4.12 -4.29
CA LEU A 452 -18.30 3.93 -5.58
C LEU A 452 -17.73 4.94 -6.56
N ASN A 453 -17.59 4.55 -7.81
CA ASN A 453 -17.15 5.44 -8.88
C ASN A 453 -17.84 5.12 -10.20
N LEU A 454 -18.04 6.16 -10.99
CA LEU A 454 -18.48 6.12 -12.37
C LEU A 454 -17.52 6.95 -13.21
N ASP A 455 -16.89 6.33 -14.19
CA ASP A 455 -15.91 6.96 -15.05
C ASP A 455 -16.26 6.75 -16.54
N PHE A 456 -15.89 7.72 -17.35
CA PHE A 456 -15.97 7.69 -18.80
C PHE A 456 -14.57 7.94 -19.36
N ALA A 457 -14.11 7.09 -20.24
CA ALA A 457 -12.79 7.18 -20.85
C ALA A 457 -12.86 7.05 -22.37
N GLY A 458 -12.31 8.02 -23.06
CA GLY A 458 -12.08 8.05 -24.50
C GLY A 458 -10.59 7.94 -24.84
N PRO A 459 -10.22 8.12 -26.13
CA PRO A 459 -8.83 7.97 -26.59
C PRO A 459 -7.84 8.92 -25.93
N SER A 460 -8.25 10.15 -25.63
CA SER A 460 -7.37 11.19 -25.10
C SER A 460 -7.87 11.84 -23.81
N HIS A 461 -9.10 11.60 -23.43
CA HIS A 461 -9.72 12.23 -22.28
C HIS A 461 -10.44 11.18 -21.44
N ALA A 462 -10.44 11.39 -20.13
CA ALA A 462 -11.29 10.65 -19.23
C ALA A 462 -11.82 11.59 -18.15
N PHE A 463 -13.02 11.32 -17.69
CA PHE A 463 -13.64 12.01 -16.55
C PHE A 463 -14.47 11.04 -15.75
N GLY A 464 -14.66 11.33 -14.49
CA GLY A 464 -15.46 10.48 -13.61
C GLY A 464 -15.86 11.20 -12.34
N VAL A 465 -16.80 10.59 -11.65
CA VAL A 465 -17.27 11.01 -10.34
C VAL A 465 -17.16 9.85 -9.37
N PHE A 466 -17.00 10.18 -8.11
CA PHE A 466 -16.95 9.17 -7.06
C PHE A 466 -17.56 9.68 -5.77
N ILE A 467 -18.00 8.75 -4.97
CA ILE A 467 -18.39 8.97 -3.58
C ILE A 467 -17.70 7.91 -2.71
N TYR A 468 -17.34 8.30 -1.49
CA TYR A 468 -16.87 7.34 -0.50
C TYR A 468 -17.28 7.75 0.91
N ARG A 469 -17.36 6.74 1.77
CA ARG A 469 -17.50 6.89 3.21
C ARG A 469 -16.33 6.20 3.89
N ILE A 470 -15.76 6.84 4.90
CA ILE A 470 -14.74 6.22 5.76
C ILE A 470 -15.17 6.40 7.22
N LYS A 471 -15.22 5.31 7.96
CA LYS A 471 -15.28 5.32 9.42
C LYS A 471 -13.85 5.10 9.92
N TRP A 472 -13.31 6.09 10.63
CA TRP A 472 -11.92 6.13 11.01
C TRP A 472 -11.69 5.47 12.36
N ASP A 473 -10.68 4.59 12.43
CA ASP A 473 -10.09 4.01 13.63
C ASP A 473 -11.13 3.63 14.71
N ASP A 474 -12.08 2.81 14.30
CA ASP A 474 -13.18 2.34 15.14
C ASP A 474 -12.66 1.48 16.31
N ASP A 475 -11.48 0.88 16.15
CA ASP A 475 -10.83 0.10 17.21
C ASP A 475 -10.43 0.99 18.39
N SER A 476 -9.88 2.19 18.12
CA SER A 476 -9.61 3.19 19.15
C SER A 476 -10.89 3.66 19.83
N PHE A 477 -11.95 3.89 19.06
CA PHE A 477 -13.25 4.29 19.60
C PHE A 477 -13.78 3.33 20.66
N PHE A 478 -13.61 2.03 20.47
CA PHE A 478 -14.08 1.03 21.43
C PHE A 478 -13.11 0.75 22.58
N THR A 479 -11.84 1.09 22.44
CA THR A 479 -10.79 0.74 23.41
C THR A 479 -10.29 1.90 24.26
N ILE A 480 -10.56 3.16 23.87
CA ILE A 480 -10.17 4.33 24.67
C ILE A 480 -10.89 4.28 26.04
N PRO A 481 -10.15 4.34 27.16
CA PRO A 481 -10.73 4.45 28.48
C PRO A 481 -11.63 5.71 28.57
N ARG A 482 -12.81 5.52 29.09
CA ARG A 482 -13.82 6.58 29.20
C ARG A 482 -13.53 7.46 30.41
N PRO A 483 -13.21 8.75 30.27
CA PRO A 483 -13.15 9.64 31.41
C PRO A 483 -14.54 9.73 32.04
N ASN A 484 -14.62 9.56 33.36
CA ASN A 484 -15.83 9.77 34.19
C ASN A 484 -17.08 8.96 33.78
N GLY A 485 -16.92 7.77 33.19
CA GLY A 485 -18.06 6.91 32.83
C GLY A 485 -18.86 7.37 31.61
N ASN A 486 -18.58 8.55 31.05
CA ASN A 486 -19.22 9.05 29.85
C ASN A 486 -18.51 8.51 28.59
N GLY A 487 -19.20 7.69 27.83
CA GLY A 487 -18.61 7.05 26.66
C GLY A 487 -18.36 7.99 25.49
N LEU A 488 -17.45 7.61 24.60
CA LEU A 488 -17.43 8.15 23.25
C LEU A 488 -18.74 7.75 22.56
N CYS A 489 -19.50 8.71 22.14
CA CYS A 489 -20.85 8.47 21.65
C CYS A 489 -20.97 8.50 20.13
N LYS A 490 -20.06 9.20 19.47
CA LYS A 490 -20.11 9.44 18.03
C LYS A 490 -18.79 9.05 17.39
N HIS A 491 -18.89 8.24 16.35
CA HIS A 491 -17.74 7.82 15.56
C HIS A 491 -17.16 8.99 14.74
N ASP A 492 -15.88 8.88 14.41
CA ASP A 492 -15.22 9.75 13.43
C ASP A 492 -15.53 9.21 12.03
N VAL A 493 -16.38 9.92 11.27
CA VAL A 493 -16.85 9.46 9.97
C VAL A 493 -16.68 10.55 8.91
N SER A 494 -16.08 10.17 7.79
CA SER A 494 -15.99 11.02 6.61
C SER A 494 -16.97 10.56 5.54
N ILE A 495 -17.66 11.52 4.92
CA ILE A 495 -18.41 11.33 3.68
C ILE A 495 -17.85 12.29 2.66
N ALA A 496 -17.49 11.79 1.49
CA ALA A 496 -16.89 12.58 0.43
C ALA A 496 -17.52 12.30 -0.91
N ALA A 497 -17.54 13.33 -1.74
CA ALA A 497 -17.86 13.24 -3.16
C ALA A 497 -16.79 14.00 -3.95
N GLY A 498 -16.49 13.53 -5.15
CA GLY A 498 -15.49 14.17 -5.98
C GLY A 498 -15.67 13.90 -7.45
N MET A 499 -14.94 14.69 -8.21
CA MET A 499 -14.77 14.51 -9.64
C MET A 499 -13.30 14.39 -9.98
N ARG A 500 -13.00 13.64 -11.04
CA ARG A 500 -11.64 13.43 -11.50
C ARG A 500 -11.59 13.34 -13.01
N GLY A 501 -10.45 13.66 -13.56
CA GLY A 501 -10.26 13.57 -14.99
C GLY A 501 -8.80 13.48 -15.38
N SER A 502 -8.58 13.03 -16.59
CA SER A 502 -7.27 13.06 -17.23
C SER A 502 -7.40 13.50 -18.69
N THR A 503 -6.36 14.14 -19.19
CA THR A 503 -6.27 14.53 -20.60
C THR A 503 -4.87 14.30 -21.12
N LEU A 504 -4.78 13.62 -22.28
CA LEU A 504 -3.54 13.42 -23.00
C LEU A 504 -3.38 14.54 -24.03
N THR A 505 -2.31 15.31 -23.90
CA THR A 505 -1.95 16.40 -24.81
C THR A 505 -0.63 16.12 -25.51
N ARG A 506 -0.20 17.05 -26.38
CA ARG A 506 1.14 17.00 -26.98
C ARG A 506 2.25 17.17 -25.94
N ALA A 507 2.00 17.91 -24.86
CA ALA A 507 2.97 18.15 -23.77
C ALA A 507 3.07 16.97 -22.80
N GLY A 508 1.99 16.21 -22.63
CA GLY A 508 1.93 15.09 -21.68
C GLY A 508 0.53 14.80 -21.21
N THR A 509 0.42 14.02 -20.15
CA THR A 509 -0.85 13.68 -19.49
C THR A 509 -1.05 14.56 -18.28
N PHE A 510 -2.18 15.20 -18.21
CA PHE A 510 -2.66 15.96 -17.05
C PHE A 510 -3.73 15.17 -16.35
N GLU A 511 -3.65 15.08 -15.04
CA GLU A 511 -4.69 14.49 -14.18
C GLU A 511 -5.14 15.54 -13.17
N GLY A 512 -6.42 15.53 -12.84
CA GLY A 512 -6.99 16.40 -11.81
C GLY A 512 -8.05 15.67 -11.01
N THR A 513 -8.06 15.92 -9.69
CA THR A 513 -9.10 15.42 -8.78
C THR A 513 -9.53 16.55 -7.86
N LEU A 514 -10.83 16.76 -7.77
CA LEU A 514 -11.46 17.67 -6.83
C LEU A 514 -12.35 16.86 -5.91
N THR A 515 -12.14 16.99 -4.60
CA THR A 515 -12.91 16.25 -3.59
C THR A 515 -13.45 17.21 -2.55
N THR A 516 -14.73 17.13 -2.29
CA THR A 516 -15.36 17.73 -1.11
C THR A 516 -15.63 16.65 -0.08
N GLN A 517 -15.31 16.90 1.17
CA GLN A 517 -15.47 15.96 2.25
C GLN A 517 -16.01 16.64 3.50
N ASN A 518 -16.98 16.01 4.14
CA ASN A 518 -17.38 16.34 5.50
C ASN A 518 -16.89 15.25 6.45
N ARG A 519 -16.07 15.60 7.44
CA ARG A 519 -15.62 14.69 8.50
C ARG A 519 -16.31 15.07 9.80
N MET A 520 -17.20 14.22 10.22
CA MET A 520 -18.03 14.35 11.40
C MET A 520 -17.26 13.86 12.61
N ASN A 521 -17.26 14.64 13.68
CA ASN A 521 -16.62 14.34 14.95
C ASN A 521 -15.15 13.92 14.81
N ILE A 522 -14.37 14.75 14.09
CA ILE A 522 -12.95 14.49 13.84
C ILE A 522 -12.20 14.15 15.15
N TYR A 523 -11.54 13.01 15.18
CA TYR A 523 -10.79 12.48 16.33
C TYR A 523 -11.64 12.31 17.60
N TRP A 524 -12.95 12.04 17.46
CA TRP A 524 -13.92 11.82 18.58
C TRP A 524 -13.96 12.93 19.62
N GLN A 525 -13.80 14.18 19.21
CA GLN A 525 -13.72 15.33 20.12
C GLN A 525 -15.05 15.64 20.82
N ALA A 526 -16.19 15.12 20.33
CA ALA A 526 -17.45 15.25 21.03
C ALA A 526 -17.48 14.37 22.28
N LEU A 527 -17.44 15.02 23.43
CA LEU A 527 -17.61 14.40 24.73
C LEU A 527 -19.01 14.77 25.24
N GLY A 528 -19.80 13.81 25.64
CA GLY A 528 -21.07 14.09 26.26
C GLY A 528 -22.14 13.04 26.06
N LEU A 529 -23.34 13.34 26.50
CA LEU A 529 -24.48 12.43 26.42
C LEU A 529 -24.80 12.10 24.97
N CYS A 530 -24.77 10.82 24.66
CA CYS A 530 -24.80 10.24 23.31
C CYS A 530 -25.95 10.68 22.42
N PHE A 531 -27.00 11.26 22.96
CA PHE A 531 -28.26 11.55 22.27
C PHE A 531 -28.74 12.98 22.42
N GLN A 532 -28.05 13.86 23.13
CA GLN A 532 -28.65 15.13 23.57
C GLN A 532 -28.04 16.41 23.01
N ASN A 533 -26.80 16.42 22.45
CA ASN A 533 -26.22 17.68 21.96
C ASN A 533 -25.42 17.46 20.68
N GLU A 534 -25.99 17.87 19.55
CA GLU A 534 -25.26 18.00 18.27
C GLU A 534 -24.21 19.11 18.32
N GLU A 535 -24.37 20.11 19.23
CA GLU A 535 -23.51 21.27 19.37
C GLU A 535 -22.07 20.95 19.81
N LEU A 536 -21.85 19.82 20.46
CA LEU A 536 -20.51 19.38 20.88
C LEU A 536 -19.74 18.58 19.80
N GLN A 537 -20.36 18.34 18.65
CA GLN A 537 -19.74 17.64 17.56
C GLN A 537 -18.84 18.58 16.75
N ILE A 538 -17.56 18.21 16.63
CA ILE A 538 -16.61 18.98 15.81
C ILE A 538 -16.57 18.41 14.41
N ASP A 539 -17.31 19.01 13.52
CA ASP A 539 -17.33 18.69 12.10
C ASP A 539 -16.36 19.57 11.33
N LYS A 540 -15.64 18.99 10.39
CA LYS A 540 -14.74 19.72 9.50
C LYS A 540 -15.07 19.43 8.04
N ARG A 541 -15.29 20.49 7.30
CA ARG A 541 -15.39 20.43 5.84
C ARG A 541 -14.01 20.60 5.23
N ASN A 542 -13.66 19.75 4.29
CA ASN A 542 -12.40 19.79 3.57
C ASN A 542 -12.69 19.87 2.06
N LEU A 543 -12.04 20.78 1.40
CA LEU A 543 -11.93 20.81 -0.05
C LEU A 543 -10.50 20.41 -0.41
N SER A 544 -10.37 19.37 -1.21
CA SER A 544 -9.09 18.88 -1.70
C SER A 544 -9.00 19.06 -3.20
N LEU A 545 -7.90 19.61 -3.65
CA LEU A 545 -7.53 19.67 -5.06
C LEU A 545 -6.23 18.90 -5.25
N GLU A 546 -6.21 17.98 -6.19
CA GLU A 546 -5.01 17.29 -6.64
C GLU A 546 -4.83 17.55 -8.14
N PHE A 547 -3.61 17.84 -8.53
CA PHE A 547 -3.22 18.01 -9.91
C PHE A 547 -1.90 17.27 -10.14
N ARG A 548 -1.85 16.45 -11.20
CA ARG A 548 -0.66 15.70 -11.59
C ARG A 548 -0.35 15.89 -13.07
N PHE A 549 0.91 16.08 -13.36
CA PHE A 549 1.41 16.24 -14.73
C PHE A 549 2.52 15.24 -15.00
N HIS A 550 2.33 14.45 -16.04
CA HIS A 550 3.32 13.53 -16.59
C HIS A 550 3.73 14.03 -17.98
N PRO A 551 4.91 14.64 -18.13
CA PRO A 551 5.39 15.10 -19.41
C PRO A 551 5.54 13.96 -20.43
N ARG A 552 5.42 14.28 -21.70
CA ARG A 552 5.66 13.34 -22.80
C ARG A 552 7.02 13.64 -23.44
N VAL A 553 7.85 12.62 -23.64
CA VAL A 553 9.01 12.73 -24.53
C VAL A 553 8.53 12.69 -25.96
N ARG A 554 9.03 13.62 -26.75
CA ARG A 554 8.91 13.60 -28.21
C ARG A 554 9.88 12.61 -28.83
#